data_7e108f36fdc3a0b00803692eee787e98
#
_entry.id   7e108f36fdc3a0b00803692eee787e98
#
_cell.length_a   1.000
_cell.length_b   1.000
_cell.length_c   1.000
_cell.angle_alpha   90.00
_cell.angle_beta   90.00
_cell.angle_gamma   90.00
#
_symmetry.space_group_name_H-M   'P 1'
#
loop_
_entity.id
_entity.type
_entity.pdbx_description
1 polymer ?
#
loop_
_entity_poly.entity_id
_entity_poly.type
_entity_poly.pdbx_seq_one_letter_code
_entity_poly.pdbx_strand_id
1 'polypeptide(L)'
;DWSQPPWHPERLAEAGYKGPSVEIGACVGAGVSRTAGRSRAEERFLLTAGAGAGFAAIFNAPLASLVFSFEELAKNFSPQMLMGVLGSAIAAGFVTQEIFGVGPMFAVGSVPAVPLGGAYLLLFLLGVFSGALGRLFNRVLCLALDTWAKRVPSLGLRVAITFLAAGVLGFLLPEILSGGNFLVNRMVQEPLVFGAILVIFLGKFLFTVFCYGSGVPGGIFLPVLVLGALSGALFSAAAVALGALPVALCPTFVVLGMAGFFAGSIKAPLTASLLIMEITGSFEHLLAVVCVAACAALVNDLTGGRPIYDELYERSRGQGARGSRRRVMAELCVAAGSAMEGRCVSAIDWGAHGHVMNVRRGTVELLPQGSLMLKAGDMLYVLTEEGELGALERAAREASGGFSRD
;
A
#
# COMPACT_ATOMS: atom_id res chain seq x y z
N ASP A 1 -1.32 6.27 31.43
CA ASP A 1 -2.07 7.37 32.01
C ASP A 1 -3.54 7.27 31.56
N TRP A 2 -4.42 6.75 32.43
CA TRP A 2 -5.84 6.55 32.18
C TRP A 2 -6.66 7.85 32.37
N SER A 3 -5.99 8.99 32.49
CA SER A 3 -6.65 10.28 32.75
C SER A 3 -7.42 10.84 31.54
N GLN A 4 -7.19 10.29 30.33
CA GLN A 4 -7.92 10.73 29.15
C GLN A 4 -8.93 9.67 28.67
N PRO A 5 -10.21 10.00 28.60
CA PRO A 5 -11.26 9.05 28.17
C PRO A 5 -11.08 8.63 26.72
N PRO A 6 -11.52 7.41 26.34
CA PRO A 6 -11.39 6.87 24.98
C PRO A 6 -12.07 7.70 23.89
N TRP A 7 -12.98 8.59 24.26
CA TRP A 7 -13.67 9.51 23.33
C TRP A 7 -13.02 10.90 23.20
N HIS A 8 -11.76 11.06 23.64
CA HIS A 8 -11.06 12.33 23.43
C HIS A 8 -10.98 12.66 21.93
N PRO A 9 -11.25 13.93 21.51
CA PRO A 9 -11.30 14.32 20.10
C PRO A 9 -10.06 13.94 19.29
N GLU A 10 -8.88 14.02 19.90
CA GLU A 10 -7.62 13.64 19.27
C GLU A 10 -7.55 12.14 18.93
N ARG A 11 -8.05 11.25 19.81
CA ARG A 11 -8.10 9.81 19.55
C ARG A 11 -9.16 9.43 18.52
N LEU A 12 -10.29 10.14 18.48
CA LEU A 12 -11.30 9.96 17.45
C LEU A 12 -10.81 10.45 16.09
N ALA A 13 -10.05 11.55 16.07
CA ALA A 13 -9.41 12.06 14.86
C ALA A 13 -8.37 11.09 14.29
N GLU A 14 -7.63 10.36 15.14
CA GLU A 14 -6.64 9.38 14.69
C GLU A 14 -7.24 8.13 14.04
N ALA A 15 -8.47 7.76 14.40
CA ALA A 15 -9.02 6.45 14.07
C ALA A 15 -9.55 6.29 12.65
N GLY A 16 -9.94 7.35 11.95
CA GLY A 16 -10.74 7.23 10.74
C GLY A 16 -10.27 7.93 9.47
N TYR A 17 -9.30 8.85 9.53
CA TYR A 17 -9.08 9.78 8.41
C TYR A 17 -8.00 9.39 7.41
N LYS A 18 -7.12 8.44 7.72
CA LYS A 18 -5.86 8.25 6.97
C LYS A 18 -6.00 7.54 5.62
N GLY A 19 -6.94 6.62 5.48
CA GLY A 19 -7.28 6.02 4.18
C GLY A 19 -8.12 6.97 3.31
N PRO A 20 -9.23 7.47 3.84
CA PRO A 20 -10.10 8.40 3.13
C PRO A 20 -9.44 9.69 2.68
N SER A 21 -8.37 10.17 3.34
CA SER A 21 -7.69 11.41 2.95
C SER A 21 -7.04 11.34 1.57
N VAL A 22 -6.49 10.19 1.21
CA VAL A 22 -5.93 9.96 -0.14
C VAL A 22 -7.06 9.99 -1.18
N GLU A 23 -8.20 9.37 -0.87
CA GLU A 23 -9.39 9.36 -1.73
C GLU A 23 -9.99 10.75 -1.87
N ILE A 24 -10.12 11.50 -0.78
CA ILE A 24 -10.59 12.89 -0.79
C ILE A 24 -9.67 13.74 -1.66
N GLY A 25 -8.35 13.63 -1.47
CA GLY A 25 -7.37 14.32 -2.29
C GLY A 25 -7.53 13.99 -3.77
N ALA A 26 -7.69 12.72 -4.12
CA ALA A 26 -7.95 12.27 -5.48
C ALA A 26 -9.25 12.89 -6.05
N CYS A 27 -10.34 12.88 -5.28
CA CYS A 27 -11.62 13.49 -5.68
C CYS A 27 -11.50 15.00 -5.91
N VAL A 28 -10.74 15.72 -5.07
CA VAL A 28 -10.45 17.15 -5.24
C VAL A 28 -9.66 17.36 -6.53
N GLY A 29 -8.62 16.56 -6.78
CA GLY A 29 -7.83 16.62 -8.02
C GLY A 29 -8.69 16.40 -9.27
N ALA A 30 -9.59 15.41 -9.25
CA ALA A 30 -10.55 15.18 -10.33
C ALA A 30 -11.54 16.34 -10.49
N GLY A 31 -12.02 16.93 -9.37
CA GLY A 31 -12.89 18.09 -9.36
C GLY A 31 -12.21 19.31 -10.02
N VAL A 32 -10.97 19.61 -9.64
CA VAL A 32 -10.17 20.68 -10.25
C VAL A 32 -9.98 20.46 -11.75
N SER A 33 -9.69 19.24 -12.17
CA SER A 33 -9.56 18.90 -13.60
C SER A 33 -10.82 19.21 -14.39
N ARG A 34 -11.98 18.81 -13.87
CA ARG A 34 -13.28 19.02 -14.51
C ARG A 34 -13.66 20.49 -14.58
N THR A 35 -13.47 21.23 -13.50
CA THR A 35 -13.76 22.68 -13.46
C THR A 35 -12.84 23.48 -14.38
N ALA A 36 -11.57 23.03 -14.53
CA ALA A 36 -10.60 23.64 -15.44
C ALA A 36 -10.75 23.18 -16.91
N GLY A 37 -11.73 22.33 -17.24
CA GLY A 37 -11.98 21.83 -18.57
C GLY A 37 -10.84 21.00 -19.18
N ARG A 38 -10.08 20.31 -18.32
CA ARG A 38 -8.91 19.54 -18.75
C ARG A 38 -9.28 18.22 -19.45
N SER A 39 -8.37 17.71 -20.26
CA SER A 39 -8.52 16.43 -20.95
C SER A 39 -8.53 15.25 -19.96
N ARG A 40 -9.07 14.10 -20.36
CA ARG A 40 -9.08 12.89 -19.53
C ARG A 40 -7.66 12.39 -19.16
N ALA A 41 -6.68 12.64 -20.01
CA ALA A 41 -5.29 12.31 -19.71
C ALA A 41 -4.74 13.20 -18.58
N GLU A 42 -5.01 14.51 -18.65
CA GLU A 42 -4.63 15.46 -17.59
C GLU A 42 -5.42 15.22 -16.29
N GLU A 43 -6.69 14.77 -16.38
CA GLU A 43 -7.49 14.38 -15.21
C GLU A 43 -6.79 13.30 -14.39
N ARG A 44 -6.16 12.29 -15.02
CA ARG A 44 -5.40 11.25 -14.33
C ARG A 44 -4.20 11.84 -13.57
N PHE A 45 -3.48 12.78 -14.17
CA PHE A 45 -2.36 13.44 -13.49
C PHE A 45 -2.83 14.25 -12.27
N LEU A 46 -3.90 15.03 -12.41
CA LEU A 46 -4.45 15.83 -11.32
C LEU A 46 -5.06 14.95 -10.22
N LEU A 47 -5.67 13.83 -10.57
CA LEU A 47 -6.18 12.85 -9.62
C LEU A 47 -5.03 12.25 -8.79
N THR A 48 -3.94 11.84 -9.44
CA THR A 48 -2.76 11.31 -8.75
C THR A 48 -2.06 12.38 -7.91
N ALA A 49 -1.96 13.61 -8.41
CA ALA A 49 -1.40 14.73 -7.66
C ALA A 49 -2.25 15.07 -6.42
N GLY A 50 -3.58 15.04 -6.55
CA GLY A 50 -4.49 15.21 -5.43
C GLY A 50 -4.38 14.09 -4.39
N ALA A 51 -4.31 12.83 -4.84
CA ALA A 51 -4.08 11.68 -3.97
C ALA A 51 -2.76 11.82 -3.19
N GLY A 52 -1.68 12.20 -3.88
CA GLY A 52 -0.38 12.49 -3.27
C GLY A 52 -0.46 13.64 -2.26
N ALA A 53 -1.19 14.70 -2.56
CA ALA A 53 -1.42 15.80 -1.61
C ALA A 53 -2.12 15.33 -0.33
N GLY A 54 -3.18 14.51 -0.47
CA GLY A 54 -3.88 13.91 0.66
C GLY A 54 -2.99 13.01 1.51
N PHE A 55 -2.11 12.23 0.87
CA PHE A 55 -1.11 11.42 1.55
C PHE A 55 -0.10 12.27 2.31
N ALA A 56 0.48 13.30 1.63
CA ALA A 56 1.45 14.20 2.24
C ALA A 56 0.87 14.95 3.45
N ALA A 57 -0.37 15.42 3.34
CA ALA A 57 -1.06 16.11 4.42
C ALA A 57 -1.22 15.23 5.67
N ILE A 58 -1.65 13.97 5.50
CA ILE A 58 -2.01 13.11 6.65
C ILE A 58 -0.79 12.50 7.34
N PHE A 59 0.28 12.24 6.58
CA PHE A 59 1.50 11.62 7.11
C PHE A 59 2.63 12.62 7.38
N ASN A 60 2.45 13.89 7.00
CA ASN A 60 3.51 14.91 6.99
C ASN A 60 4.76 14.41 6.26
N ALA A 61 4.56 13.74 5.12
CA ALA A 61 5.55 12.96 4.39
C ALA A 61 5.50 13.25 2.88
N PRO A 62 5.96 14.44 2.42
CA PRO A 62 5.87 14.84 1.03
C PRO A 62 6.74 14.00 0.08
N LEU A 63 7.94 13.56 0.49
CA LEU A 63 8.80 12.71 -0.34
C LEU A 63 8.26 11.28 -0.47
N ALA A 64 7.78 10.72 0.64
CA ALA A 64 7.13 9.42 0.60
C ALA A 64 5.84 9.45 -0.24
N SER A 65 5.08 10.54 -0.17
CA SER A 65 3.90 10.77 -1.02
C SER A 65 4.24 10.73 -2.50
N LEU A 66 5.33 11.41 -2.88
CA LEU A 66 5.82 11.42 -4.25
C LEU A 66 6.13 9.99 -4.72
N VAL A 67 6.93 9.25 -3.96
CA VAL A 67 7.33 7.89 -4.33
C VAL A 67 6.15 6.93 -4.31
N PHE A 68 5.25 7.03 -3.34
CA PHE A 68 4.00 6.26 -3.29
C PHE A 68 3.14 6.47 -4.54
N SER A 69 3.08 7.71 -5.01
CA SER A 69 2.33 8.04 -6.23
C SER A 69 2.87 7.36 -7.47
N PHE A 70 4.20 7.14 -7.56
CA PHE A 70 4.81 6.43 -8.69
C PHE A 70 4.85 4.92 -8.51
N GLU A 71 5.20 4.45 -7.31
CA GLU A 71 5.41 3.03 -7.04
C GLU A 71 4.10 2.28 -6.97
N GLU A 72 3.04 2.91 -6.41
CA GLU A 72 1.77 2.23 -6.15
C GLU A 72 0.59 2.79 -6.97
N LEU A 73 0.39 4.11 -7.01
CA LEU A 73 -0.82 4.66 -7.63
C LEU A 73 -0.75 4.68 -9.16
N ALA A 74 0.30 5.28 -9.72
CA ALA A 74 0.41 5.45 -11.17
C ALA A 74 1.10 4.27 -11.84
N LYS A 75 2.05 3.63 -11.15
CA LYS A 75 2.91 2.55 -11.68
C LYS A 75 3.60 2.93 -13.00
N ASN A 76 3.74 4.22 -13.22
CA ASN A 76 4.31 4.80 -14.41
C ASN A 76 5.02 6.12 -14.07
N PHE A 77 6.18 6.38 -14.66
CA PHE A 77 6.96 7.58 -14.44
C PHE A 77 6.78 8.57 -15.57
N SER A 78 6.35 9.80 -15.22
CA SER A 78 6.26 10.93 -16.13
C SER A 78 6.82 12.19 -15.46
N PRO A 79 7.72 12.94 -16.13
CA PRO A 79 8.24 14.19 -15.58
C PRO A 79 7.17 15.23 -15.24
N GLN A 80 6.09 15.28 -16.04
CA GLN A 80 4.96 16.19 -15.77
C GLN A 80 4.22 15.78 -14.49
N MET A 81 4.01 14.47 -14.31
CA MET A 81 3.36 13.94 -13.11
C MET A 81 4.25 14.14 -11.87
N LEU A 82 5.58 14.00 -12.02
CA LEU A 82 6.55 14.29 -10.94
C LEU A 82 6.36 15.70 -10.40
N MET A 83 6.37 16.69 -11.29
CA MET A 83 6.22 18.10 -10.89
C MET A 83 4.84 18.39 -10.27
N GLY A 84 3.79 17.80 -10.82
CA GLY A 84 2.43 17.94 -10.30
C GLY A 84 2.26 17.35 -8.90
N VAL A 85 2.72 16.10 -8.70
CA VAL A 85 2.64 15.41 -7.40
C VAL A 85 3.53 16.11 -6.37
N LEU A 86 4.79 16.44 -6.73
CA LEU A 86 5.71 17.12 -5.83
C LEU A 86 5.16 18.48 -5.38
N GLY A 87 4.70 19.31 -6.34
CA GLY A 87 4.14 20.61 -6.03
C GLY A 87 2.91 20.52 -5.12
N SER A 88 1.98 19.61 -5.41
CA SER A 88 0.78 19.41 -4.60
C SER A 88 1.10 18.82 -3.20
N ALA A 89 2.06 17.89 -3.11
CA ALA A 89 2.49 17.31 -1.85
C ALA A 89 3.19 18.35 -0.94
N ILE A 90 4.07 19.19 -1.49
CA ILE A 90 4.73 20.29 -0.75
C ILE A 90 3.69 21.30 -0.29
N ALA A 91 2.79 21.73 -1.17
CA ALA A 91 1.75 22.69 -0.80
C ALA A 91 0.83 22.15 0.32
N ALA A 92 0.43 20.88 0.22
CA ALA A 92 -0.38 20.22 1.24
C ALA A 92 0.38 20.08 2.56
N GLY A 93 1.65 19.66 2.52
CA GLY A 93 2.51 19.58 3.69
C GLY A 93 2.70 20.92 4.37
N PHE A 94 2.96 21.98 3.59
CA PHE A 94 3.09 23.34 4.11
C PHE A 94 1.81 23.80 4.85
N VAL A 95 0.65 23.65 4.21
CA VAL A 95 -0.63 24.03 4.84
C VAL A 95 -0.90 23.23 6.11
N THR A 96 -0.58 21.93 6.08
CA THR A 96 -0.75 21.05 7.25
C THR A 96 0.15 21.49 8.40
N GLN A 97 1.41 21.81 8.13
CA GLN A 97 2.36 22.28 9.14
C GLN A 97 1.97 23.63 9.74
N GLU A 98 1.46 24.54 8.94
CA GLU A 98 0.97 25.85 9.43
C GLU A 98 -0.25 25.74 10.34
N ILE A 99 -1.16 24.79 10.05
CA ILE A 99 -2.42 24.66 10.80
C ILE A 99 -2.25 23.75 12.02
N PHE A 100 -1.55 22.62 11.89
CA PHE A 100 -1.45 21.59 12.92
C PHE A 100 -0.07 21.53 13.61
N GLY A 101 0.89 22.30 13.14
CA GLY A 101 2.25 22.34 13.68
C GLY A 101 3.21 21.38 12.98
N VAL A 102 4.50 21.59 13.23
CA VAL A 102 5.60 20.79 12.67
C VAL A 102 5.98 19.70 13.65
N GLY A 103 5.81 18.44 13.28
CA GLY A 103 6.27 17.31 14.08
C GLY A 103 6.18 15.99 13.33
N PRO A 104 7.06 15.04 13.64
CA PRO A 104 6.94 13.69 13.11
C PRO A 104 5.67 13.02 13.64
N MET A 105 5.04 12.19 12.82
CA MET A 105 3.82 11.47 13.20
C MET A 105 4.04 10.51 14.37
N PHE A 106 5.22 9.91 14.42
CA PHE A 106 5.65 9.07 15.55
C PHE A 106 6.80 9.76 16.28
N ALA A 107 6.59 10.06 17.55
CA ALA A 107 7.60 10.65 18.41
C ALA A 107 8.62 9.56 18.86
N VAL A 108 9.33 9.00 17.90
CA VAL A 108 10.27 7.89 18.15
C VAL A 108 11.55 8.36 18.86
N GLY A 109 11.82 9.67 18.83
CA GLY A 109 13.06 10.22 19.39
C GLY A 109 14.32 9.76 18.63
N SER A 110 15.47 9.87 19.23
CA SER A 110 16.72 9.32 18.68
C SER A 110 16.81 7.84 19.02
N VAL A 111 16.54 6.97 18.01
CA VAL A 111 16.78 5.53 18.15
C VAL A 111 18.25 5.20 17.83
N PRO A 112 18.89 4.28 18.57
CA PRO A 112 20.27 3.92 18.32
C PRO A 112 20.49 3.35 16.91
N ALA A 113 21.56 3.78 16.25
CA ALA A 113 21.94 3.23 14.94
C ALA A 113 22.37 1.76 15.05
N VAL A 114 22.00 0.97 14.04
CA VAL A 114 22.43 -0.44 13.98
C VAL A 114 23.91 -0.48 13.61
N PRO A 115 24.79 -1.07 14.47
CA PRO A 115 26.22 -1.14 14.16
C PRO A 115 26.47 -2.02 12.95
N LEU A 116 27.45 -1.61 12.13
CA LEU A 116 27.93 -2.40 11.00
C LEU A 116 28.51 -3.74 11.48
N GLY A 117 28.17 -4.83 10.80
CA GLY A 117 28.67 -6.16 11.13
C GLY A 117 27.58 -7.20 11.29
N GLY A 118 27.71 -8.08 12.31
CA GLY A 118 26.78 -9.21 12.54
C GLY A 118 25.32 -8.82 12.72
N ALA A 119 25.04 -7.60 13.14
CA ALA A 119 23.66 -7.08 13.27
C ALA A 119 22.91 -7.02 11.92
N TYR A 120 23.63 -6.92 10.78
CA TYR A 120 22.99 -6.95 9.47
C TYR A 120 22.35 -8.29 9.11
N LEU A 121 22.85 -9.40 9.69
CA LEU A 121 22.18 -10.70 9.58
C LEU A 121 20.79 -10.66 10.24
N LEU A 122 20.68 -9.98 11.39
CA LEU A 122 19.38 -9.80 12.04
C LEU A 122 18.42 -8.93 11.23
N LEU A 123 18.95 -7.93 10.50
CA LEU A 123 18.13 -7.12 9.58
C LEU A 123 17.57 -7.98 8.44
N PHE A 124 18.40 -8.84 7.85
CA PHE A 124 17.95 -9.77 6.82
C PHE A 124 16.86 -10.72 7.37
N LEU A 125 17.08 -11.31 8.54
CA LEU A 125 16.11 -12.18 9.19
C LEU A 125 14.80 -11.44 9.54
N LEU A 126 14.89 -10.19 10.02
CA LEU A 126 13.72 -9.33 10.24
C LEU A 126 12.96 -9.09 8.93
N GLY A 127 13.66 -8.80 7.83
CA GLY A 127 13.07 -8.61 6.51
C GLY A 127 12.31 -9.87 6.03
N VAL A 128 12.92 -11.05 6.18
CA VAL A 128 12.28 -12.33 5.86
C VAL A 128 11.05 -12.56 6.73
N PHE A 129 11.17 -12.36 8.04
CA PHE A 129 10.07 -12.52 9.00
C PHE A 129 8.90 -11.56 8.69
N SER A 130 9.20 -10.28 8.53
CA SER A 130 8.18 -9.25 8.24
C SER A 130 7.53 -9.46 6.87
N GLY A 131 8.32 -9.86 5.85
CA GLY A 131 7.80 -10.19 4.52
C GLY A 131 6.85 -11.39 4.54
N ALA A 132 7.21 -12.44 5.27
CA ALA A 132 6.33 -13.63 5.45
C ALA A 132 5.03 -13.26 6.18
N LEU A 133 5.10 -12.43 7.23
CA LEU A 133 3.92 -11.95 7.93
C LEU A 133 3.05 -11.04 7.06
N GLY A 134 3.65 -10.13 6.27
CA GLY A 134 2.92 -9.29 5.30
C GLY A 134 2.19 -10.14 4.26
N ARG A 135 2.85 -11.19 3.75
CA ARG A 135 2.23 -12.16 2.84
C ARG A 135 1.07 -12.91 3.50
N LEU A 136 1.25 -13.34 4.75
CA LEU A 136 0.20 -13.99 5.52
C LEU A 136 -0.99 -13.04 5.71
N PHE A 137 -0.73 -11.78 6.05
CA PHE A 137 -1.76 -10.76 6.21
C PHE A 137 -2.59 -10.60 4.94
N ASN A 138 -1.96 -10.47 3.77
CA ASN A 138 -2.66 -10.35 2.48
C ASN A 138 -3.57 -11.55 2.22
N ARG A 139 -3.09 -12.78 2.43
CA ARG A 139 -3.88 -14.00 2.25
C ARG A 139 -5.09 -14.06 3.18
N VAL A 140 -4.88 -13.78 4.47
CA VAL A 140 -5.95 -13.85 5.47
C VAL A 140 -6.97 -12.73 5.23
N LEU A 141 -6.54 -11.54 4.82
CA LEU A 141 -7.42 -10.43 4.46
C LEU A 141 -8.31 -10.77 3.26
N CYS A 142 -7.73 -11.35 2.21
CA CYS A 142 -8.49 -11.78 1.04
C CYS A 142 -9.51 -12.88 1.37
N LEU A 143 -9.11 -13.84 2.20
CA LEU A 143 -10.03 -14.90 2.70
C LEU A 143 -11.17 -14.30 3.55
N ALA A 144 -10.88 -13.28 4.36
CA ALA A 144 -11.90 -12.60 5.16
C ALA A 144 -12.91 -11.88 4.28
N LEU A 145 -12.45 -11.15 3.26
CA LEU A 145 -13.33 -10.48 2.28
C LEU A 145 -14.27 -11.48 1.61
N ASP A 146 -13.75 -12.63 1.14
CA ASP A 146 -14.55 -13.67 0.51
C ASP A 146 -15.55 -14.33 1.48
N THR A 147 -15.13 -14.52 2.73
CA THR A 147 -15.96 -15.12 3.79
C THR A 147 -17.12 -14.20 4.17
N TRP A 148 -16.84 -12.92 4.38
CA TRP A 148 -17.86 -11.92 4.68
C TRP A 148 -18.87 -11.77 3.52
N ALA A 149 -18.37 -11.71 2.27
CA ALA A 149 -19.23 -11.60 1.10
C ALA A 149 -20.21 -12.78 0.98
N LYS A 150 -19.76 -14.00 1.33
CA LYS A 150 -20.57 -15.21 1.24
C LYS A 150 -21.53 -15.37 2.41
N ARG A 151 -21.11 -15.06 3.65
CA ARG A 151 -21.88 -15.34 4.87
C ARG A 151 -22.83 -14.23 5.26
N VAL A 152 -22.50 -12.98 4.99
CA VAL A 152 -23.29 -11.81 5.41
C VAL A 152 -23.50 -10.90 4.20
N PRO A 153 -24.54 -11.14 3.38
CA PRO A 153 -24.79 -10.35 2.17
C PRO A 153 -25.23 -8.90 2.45
N SER A 154 -25.86 -8.65 3.61
CA SER A 154 -26.33 -7.31 3.99
C SER A 154 -25.20 -6.44 4.52
N LEU A 155 -24.94 -5.30 3.86
CA LEU A 155 -23.93 -4.32 4.31
C LEU A 155 -24.26 -3.76 5.70
N GLY A 156 -25.52 -3.43 5.97
CA GLY A 156 -25.94 -2.91 7.28
C GLY A 156 -25.65 -3.90 8.43
N LEU A 157 -25.86 -5.21 8.20
CA LEU A 157 -25.54 -6.23 9.19
C LEU A 157 -24.02 -6.38 9.39
N ARG A 158 -23.22 -6.26 8.34
CA ARG A 158 -21.74 -6.26 8.46
C ARG A 158 -21.27 -5.09 9.31
N VAL A 159 -21.79 -3.89 9.06
CA VAL A 159 -21.51 -2.68 9.85
C VAL A 159 -21.88 -2.92 11.32
N ALA A 160 -23.08 -3.38 11.59
CA ALA A 160 -23.55 -3.64 12.96
C ALA A 160 -22.67 -4.65 13.72
N ILE A 161 -22.31 -5.77 13.09
CA ILE A 161 -21.45 -6.79 13.69
C ILE A 161 -20.05 -6.21 13.96
N THR A 162 -19.49 -5.43 13.03
CA THR A 162 -18.17 -4.83 13.18
C THR A 162 -18.12 -3.82 14.32
N PHE A 163 -19.15 -2.96 14.43
CA PHE A 163 -19.24 -1.99 15.53
C PHE A 163 -19.48 -2.66 16.88
N LEU A 164 -20.32 -3.72 16.92
CA LEU A 164 -20.53 -4.49 18.15
C LEU A 164 -19.22 -5.16 18.62
N ALA A 165 -18.49 -5.78 17.69
CA ALA A 165 -17.18 -6.38 17.98
C ALA A 165 -16.17 -5.33 18.47
N ALA A 166 -16.13 -4.15 17.83
CA ALA A 166 -15.30 -3.03 18.27
C ALA A 166 -15.69 -2.56 19.68
N GLY A 167 -16.97 -2.46 19.97
CA GLY A 167 -17.47 -2.10 21.30
C GLY A 167 -17.02 -3.08 22.38
N VAL A 168 -17.19 -4.38 22.15
CA VAL A 168 -16.75 -5.43 23.09
C VAL A 168 -15.24 -5.40 23.28
N LEU A 169 -14.46 -5.34 22.20
CA LEU A 169 -13.01 -5.27 22.26
C LEU A 169 -12.49 -3.99 22.93
N GLY A 170 -13.24 -2.88 22.81
CA GLY A 170 -12.90 -1.64 23.47
C GLY A 170 -12.93 -1.73 25.00
N PHE A 171 -13.76 -2.60 25.56
CA PHE A 171 -13.77 -2.89 26.99
C PHE A 171 -12.70 -3.91 27.41
N LEU A 172 -12.42 -4.91 26.57
CA LEU A 172 -11.50 -6.01 26.90
C LEU A 172 -10.03 -5.65 26.61
N LEU A 173 -9.76 -5.06 25.43
CA LEU A 173 -8.42 -4.78 24.91
C LEU A 173 -8.42 -3.47 24.13
N PRO A 174 -8.54 -2.32 24.79
CA PRO A 174 -8.64 -1.02 24.11
C PRO A 174 -7.41 -0.69 23.22
N GLU A 175 -6.27 -1.29 23.51
CA GLU A 175 -5.02 -1.09 22.75
C GLU A 175 -5.10 -1.62 21.30
N ILE A 176 -6.01 -2.57 21.03
CA ILE A 176 -6.22 -3.15 19.69
C ILE A 176 -7.01 -2.20 18.78
N LEU A 177 -7.84 -1.34 19.38
CA LEU A 177 -8.64 -0.36 18.65
C LEU A 177 -7.78 0.81 18.15
N SER A 178 -8.40 1.68 17.35
CA SER A 178 -7.77 2.89 16.81
C SER A 178 -6.63 2.64 15.83
N GLY A 179 -6.02 3.72 15.37
CA GLY A 179 -4.87 3.72 14.45
C GLY A 179 -3.59 3.10 15.02
N GLY A 180 -3.43 3.10 16.36
CA GLY A 180 -2.30 2.47 17.05
C GLY A 180 -1.04 3.35 17.19
N ASN A 181 -1.10 4.66 16.91
CA ASN A 181 0.03 5.57 17.11
C ASN A 181 0.56 5.54 18.55
N PHE A 182 -0.37 5.56 19.52
CA PHE A 182 -0.03 5.45 20.93
C PHE A 182 0.74 4.16 21.26
N LEU A 183 0.35 3.06 20.63
CA LEU A 183 0.99 1.76 20.84
C LEU A 183 2.42 1.74 20.31
N VAL A 184 2.66 2.33 19.12
CA VAL A 184 4.01 2.46 18.55
C VAL A 184 4.90 3.31 19.46
N ASN A 185 4.43 4.49 19.85
CA ASN A 185 5.19 5.38 20.75
C ASN A 185 5.53 4.70 22.08
N ARG A 186 4.58 3.95 22.66
CA ARG A 186 4.82 3.20 23.90
C ARG A 186 5.86 2.10 23.71
N MET A 187 5.81 1.31 22.62
CA MET A 187 6.78 0.24 22.36
C MET A 187 8.21 0.76 22.15
N VAL A 188 8.34 1.99 21.65
CA VAL A 188 9.65 2.63 21.47
C VAL A 188 10.21 3.13 22.81
N GLN A 189 9.34 3.64 23.69
CA GLN A 189 9.76 4.20 24.99
C GLN A 189 9.96 3.14 26.06
N GLU A 190 9.10 2.11 26.08
CA GLU A 190 9.11 1.06 27.08
C GLU A 190 9.05 -0.33 26.42
N PRO A 191 10.08 -1.17 26.60
CA PRO A 191 10.04 -2.53 26.08
C PRO A 191 8.96 -3.34 26.80
N LEU A 192 7.98 -3.82 26.02
CA LEU A 192 6.92 -4.68 26.51
C LEU A 192 7.39 -6.12 26.64
N VAL A 193 6.76 -6.88 27.53
CA VAL A 193 7.02 -8.32 27.68
C VAL A 193 6.53 -9.06 26.42
N PHE A 194 7.32 -10.04 25.94
CA PHE A 194 7.04 -10.81 24.72
C PHE A 194 5.58 -11.33 24.63
N GLY A 195 5.06 -11.88 25.74
CA GLY A 195 3.68 -12.38 25.76
C GLY A 195 2.62 -11.30 25.53
N ALA A 196 2.82 -10.11 26.09
CA ALA A 196 1.92 -8.98 25.88
C ALA A 196 1.95 -8.50 24.40
N ILE A 197 3.16 -8.40 23.82
CA ILE A 197 3.30 -8.02 22.41
C ILE A 197 2.60 -9.03 21.51
N LEU A 198 2.74 -10.33 21.79
CA LEU A 198 2.13 -11.41 21.00
C LEU A 198 0.60 -11.33 21.04
N VAL A 199 -0.01 -11.13 22.22
CA VAL A 199 -1.45 -10.99 22.39
C VAL A 199 -1.97 -9.77 21.62
N ILE A 200 -1.28 -8.62 21.77
CA ILE A 200 -1.64 -7.39 21.07
C ILE A 200 -1.49 -7.55 19.54
N PHE A 201 -0.40 -8.19 19.08
CA PHE A 201 -0.17 -8.45 17.65
C PHE A 201 -1.30 -9.32 17.05
N LEU A 202 -1.59 -10.47 17.68
CA LEU A 202 -2.64 -11.37 17.21
C LEU A 202 -4.01 -10.70 17.24
N GLY A 203 -4.33 -9.99 18.33
CA GLY A 203 -5.58 -9.26 18.45
C GLY A 203 -5.71 -8.16 17.38
N LYS A 204 -4.67 -7.34 17.19
CA LYS A 204 -4.64 -6.29 16.16
C LYS A 204 -4.73 -6.87 14.75
N PHE A 205 -3.99 -7.95 14.47
CA PHE A 205 -4.00 -8.64 13.18
C PHE A 205 -5.40 -9.15 12.85
N LEU A 206 -6.00 -9.93 13.77
CA LEU A 206 -7.32 -10.52 13.56
C LEU A 206 -8.41 -9.45 13.47
N PHE A 207 -8.36 -8.44 14.33
CA PHE A 207 -9.35 -7.37 14.32
C PHE A 207 -9.26 -6.50 13.07
N THR A 208 -8.05 -6.19 12.59
CA THR A 208 -7.86 -5.45 11.33
C THR A 208 -8.43 -6.24 10.14
N VAL A 209 -8.11 -7.53 10.05
CA VAL A 209 -8.64 -8.41 9.00
C VAL A 209 -10.16 -8.54 9.09
N PHE A 210 -10.71 -8.66 10.30
CA PHE A 210 -12.14 -8.74 10.53
C PHE A 210 -12.87 -7.46 10.10
N CYS A 211 -12.39 -6.28 10.55
CA CYS A 211 -12.98 -5.00 10.21
C CYS A 211 -12.92 -4.70 8.71
N TYR A 212 -11.74 -4.82 8.12
CA TYR A 212 -11.57 -4.54 6.70
C TYR A 212 -12.29 -5.56 5.81
N GLY A 213 -12.25 -6.83 6.22
CA GLY A 213 -12.96 -7.92 5.55
C GLY A 213 -14.47 -7.72 5.46
N SER A 214 -15.06 -6.99 6.41
CA SER A 214 -16.49 -6.67 6.39
C SER A 214 -16.92 -5.78 5.22
N GLY A 215 -15.97 -5.13 4.53
CA GLY A 215 -16.24 -4.22 3.41
C GLY A 215 -16.76 -2.85 3.84
N VAL A 216 -16.67 -2.52 5.12
CA VAL A 216 -16.91 -1.16 5.62
C VAL A 216 -15.77 -0.26 5.14
N PRO A 217 -16.07 0.96 4.61
CA PRO A 217 -15.03 1.90 4.20
C PRO A 217 -14.02 2.17 5.31
N GLY A 218 -12.74 1.97 5.02
CA GLY A 218 -11.65 2.18 5.97
C GLY A 218 -10.30 1.94 5.31
N GLY A 219 -9.22 2.49 5.90
CA GLY A 219 -7.86 2.33 5.40
C GLY A 219 -7.12 1.19 6.10
N ILE A 220 -6.36 0.41 5.35
CA ILE A 220 -5.44 -0.62 5.90
C ILE A 220 -4.05 -0.08 6.16
N PHE A 221 -3.73 1.12 5.66
CA PHE A 221 -2.38 1.66 5.63
C PHE A 221 -1.76 1.78 7.03
N LEU A 222 -2.42 2.47 7.95
CA LEU A 222 -1.93 2.64 9.32
C LEU A 222 -1.92 1.34 10.12
N PRO A 223 -2.97 0.48 10.08
CA PRO A 223 -2.90 -0.84 10.68
C PRO A 223 -1.72 -1.69 10.21
N VAL A 224 -1.35 -1.62 8.93
CA VAL A 224 -0.18 -2.32 8.37
C VAL A 224 1.12 -1.81 9.00
N LEU A 225 1.28 -0.49 9.16
CA LEU A 225 2.44 0.08 9.85
C LEU A 225 2.53 -0.37 11.32
N VAL A 226 1.41 -0.37 12.03
CA VAL A 226 1.37 -0.79 13.44
C VAL A 226 1.61 -2.30 13.60
N LEU A 227 1.08 -3.13 12.72
CA LEU A 227 1.41 -4.55 12.66
C LEU A 227 2.90 -4.76 12.37
N GLY A 228 3.49 -3.91 11.54
CA GLY A 228 4.92 -3.86 11.30
C GLY A 228 5.71 -3.53 12.57
N ALA A 229 5.32 -2.50 13.31
CA ALA A 229 5.94 -2.14 14.59
C ALA A 229 5.89 -3.29 15.60
N LEU A 230 4.71 -3.91 15.74
CA LEU A 230 4.51 -5.09 16.60
C LEU A 230 5.34 -6.29 16.15
N SER A 231 5.49 -6.53 14.84
CA SER A 231 6.34 -7.60 14.32
C SER A 231 7.82 -7.36 14.63
N GLY A 232 8.28 -6.10 14.49
CA GLY A 232 9.63 -5.69 14.88
C GLY A 232 9.89 -5.86 16.38
N ALA A 233 8.90 -5.49 17.22
CA ALA A 233 8.96 -5.67 18.66
C ALA A 233 9.00 -7.16 19.04
N LEU A 234 8.19 -8.03 18.41
CA LEU A 234 8.24 -9.48 18.62
C LEU A 234 9.61 -10.07 18.26
N PHE A 235 10.12 -9.68 17.09
CA PHE A 235 11.42 -10.15 16.61
C PHE A 235 12.55 -9.72 17.56
N SER A 236 12.56 -8.44 17.95
CA SER A 236 13.60 -7.92 18.86
C SER A 236 13.53 -8.57 20.24
N ALA A 237 12.33 -8.75 20.80
CA ALA A 237 12.17 -9.43 22.08
C ALA A 237 12.67 -10.90 22.04
N ALA A 238 12.40 -11.61 20.95
CA ALA A 238 12.93 -12.97 20.74
C ALA A 238 14.47 -12.95 20.58
N ALA A 239 15.02 -12.01 19.81
CA ALA A 239 16.47 -11.88 19.61
C ALA A 239 17.21 -11.52 20.90
N VAL A 240 16.61 -10.68 21.76
CA VAL A 240 17.14 -10.37 23.10
C VAL A 240 17.12 -11.61 24.00
N ALA A 241 16.03 -12.36 24.00
CA ALA A 241 15.93 -13.60 24.78
C ALA A 241 16.96 -14.66 24.38
N LEU A 242 17.38 -14.67 23.12
CA LEU A 242 18.45 -15.53 22.57
C LEU A 242 19.86 -14.93 22.77
N GLY A 243 19.99 -13.75 23.38
CA GLY A 243 21.28 -13.07 23.55
C GLY A 243 21.91 -12.53 22.26
N ALA A 244 21.14 -12.50 21.16
CA ALA A 244 21.61 -12.07 19.85
C ALA A 244 21.50 -10.55 19.63
N LEU A 245 20.68 -9.84 20.42
CA LEU A 245 20.42 -8.41 20.31
C LEU A 245 20.49 -7.72 21.66
N PRO A 246 21.20 -6.58 21.78
CA PRO A 246 21.15 -5.76 23.01
C PRO A 246 19.78 -5.06 23.11
N VAL A 247 19.24 -4.96 24.33
CA VAL A 247 17.92 -4.34 24.62
C VAL A 247 17.83 -2.91 24.07
N ALA A 248 18.94 -2.18 24.08
CA ALA A 248 19.00 -0.80 23.56
C ALA A 248 18.59 -0.66 22.10
N LEU A 249 18.71 -1.72 21.30
CA LEU A 249 18.34 -1.72 19.87
C LEU A 249 16.87 -2.12 19.62
N CYS A 250 16.11 -2.53 20.63
CA CYS A 250 14.70 -2.91 20.45
C CYS A 250 13.86 -1.81 19.77
N PRO A 251 13.96 -0.52 20.15
CA PRO A 251 13.23 0.56 19.48
C PRO A 251 13.55 0.66 17.99
N THR A 252 14.81 0.46 17.60
CA THR A 252 15.24 0.48 16.21
C THR A 252 14.54 -0.65 15.42
N PHE A 253 14.47 -1.86 15.99
CA PHE A 253 13.80 -2.99 15.34
C PHE A 253 12.28 -2.81 15.23
N VAL A 254 11.65 -2.06 16.14
CA VAL A 254 10.24 -1.65 16.02
C VAL A 254 10.05 -0.81 14.74
N VAL A 255 10.89 0.20 14.54
CA VAL A 255 10.86 1.08 13.36
C VAL A 255 11.15 0.31 12.06
N LEU A 256 12.17 -0.54 12.08
CA LEU A 256 12.54 -1.38 10.94
C LEU A 256 11.44 -2.38 10.56
N GLY A 257 10.75 -2.93 11.56
CA GLY A 257 9.60 -3.82 11.36
C GLY A 257 8.45 -3.14 10.64
N MET A 258 8.21 -1.83 10.91
CA MET A 258 7.20 -1.05 10.18
C MET A 258 7.48 -1.05 8.67
N ALA A 259 8.73 -0.77 8.28
CA ALA A 259 9.14 -0.76 6.88
C ALA A 259 9.04 -2.15 6.25
N GLY A 260 9.51 -3.19 6.95
CA GLY A 260 9.50 -4.56 6.45
C GLY A 260 8.11 -5.11 6.22
N PHE A 261 7.20 -4.95 7.19
CA PHE A 261 5.83 -5.45 7.05
C PHE A 261 5.07 -4.68 5.95
N PHE A 262 5.26 -3.36 5.89
CA PHE A 262 4.66 -2.52 4.85
C PHE A 262 5.14 -2.97 3.46
N ALA A 263 6.46 -3.07 3.25
CA ALA A 263 7.02 -3.54 1.98
C ALA A 263 6.60 -4.98 1.64
N GLY A 264 6.50 -5.86 2.64
CA GLY A 264 6.04 -7.23 2.47
C GLY A 264 4.55 -7.37 2.13
N SER A 265 3.70 -6.42 2.54
CA SER A 265 2.26 -6.42 2.24
C SER A 265 1.93 -5.66 0.96
N ILE A 266 2.43 -4.43 0.81
CA ILE A 266 2.10 -3.51 -0.28
C ILE A 266 3.00 -3.72 -1.50
N LYS A 267 4.23 -4.24 -1.31
CA LYS A 267 5.28 -4.39 -2.32
C LYS A 267 5.84 -3.05 -2.84
N ALA A 268 5.88 -2.06 -1.96
CA ALA A 268 6.42 -0.73 -2.23
C ALA A 268 7.63 -0.44 -1.30
N PRO A 269 8.81 -1.02 -1.56
CA PRO A 269 9.97 -0.89 -0.67
C PRO A 269 10.56 0.52 -0.64
N LEU A 270 10.52 1.27 -1.74
CA LEU A 270 11.00 2.66 -1.75
C LEU A 270 10.08 3.56 -0.95
N THR A 271 8.77 3.43 -1.15
CA THR A 271 7.75 4.13 -0.35
C THR A 271 7.89 3.79 1.13
N ALA A 272 8.01 2.50 1.48
CA ALA A 272 8.21 2.05 2.86
C ALA A 272 9.42 2.75 3.49
N SER A 273 10.54 2.80 2.77
CA SER A 273 11.79 3.36 3.28
C SER A 273 11.68 4.86 3.53
N LEU A 274 11.20 5.63 2.55
CA LEU A 274 11.05 7.07 2.69
C LEU A 274 9.96 7.45 3.70
N LEU A 275 8.85 6.72 3.70
CA LEU A 275 7.77 6.96 4.64
C LEU A 275 8.25 6.83 6.08
N ILE A 276 8.94 5.72 6.40
CA ILE A 276 9.42 5.51 7.77
C ILE A 276 10.41 6.60 8.18
N MET A 277 11.28 7.06 7.27
CA MET A 277 12.18 8.19 7.54
C MET A 277 11.42 9.48 7.89
N GLU A 278 10.44 9.85 7.05
CA GLU A 278 9.71 11.09 7.23
C GLU A 278 8.80 11.06 8.47
N ILE A 279 8.04 9.97 8.69
CA ILE A 279 7.12 9.88 9.84
C ILE A 279 7.84 9.72 11.19
N THR A 280 9.10 9.28 11.18
CA THR A 280 9.94 9.20 12.40
C THR A 280 10.88 10.40 12.54
N GLY A 281 11.07 11.17 11.49
CA GLY A 281 11.97 12.33 11.46
C GLY A 281 13.46 11.97 11.51
N SER A 282 13.84 10.70 11.27
CA SER A 282 15.22 10.23 11.35
C SER A 282 15.69 9.55 10.06
N PHE A 283 16.76 10.08 9.47
CA PHE A 283 17.40 9.53 8.27
C PHE A 283 18.63 8.65 8.59
N GLU A 284 19.04 8.54 9.85
CA GLU A 284 20.23 7.81 10.27
C GLU A 284 20.14 6.30 9.95
N HIS A 285 18.93 5.77 9.86
CA HIS A 285 18.67 4.33 9.64
C HIS A 285 18.35 3.98 8.19
N LEU A 286 18.53 4.91 7.24
CA LEU A 286 18.10 4.73 5.84
C LEU A 286 18.57 3.38 5.25
N LEU A 287 19.85 3.05 5.41
CA LEU A 287 20.39 1.80 4.85
C LEU A 287 19.73 0.57 5.47
N ALA A 288 19.57 0.56 6.80
CA ALA A 288 18.94 -0.56 7.51
C ALA A 288 17.46 -0.72 7.11
N VAL A 289 16.73 0.38 6.98
CA VAL A 289 15.32 0.38 6.56
C VAL A 289 15.19 -0.13 5.12
N VAL A 290 16.02 0.36 4.19
CA VAL A 290 16.02 -0.09 2.79
C VAL A 290 16.36 -1.58 2.70
N CYS A 291 17.36 -2.07 3.45
CA CYS A 291 17.69 -3.50 3.49
C CYS A 291 16.50 -4.35 3.94
N VAL A 292 15.86 -3.99 5.06
CA VAL A 292 14.70 -4.74 5.59
C VAL A 292 13.53 -4.69 4.62
N ALA A 293 13.20 -3.52 4.07
CA ALA A 293 12.10 -3.34 3.13
C ALA A 293 12.31 -4.12 1.83
N ALA A 294 13.53 -4.07 1.26
CA ALA A 294 13.89 -4.80 0.06
C ALA A 294 13.83 -6.32 0.27
N CYS A 295 14.37 -6.82 1.39
CA CYS A 295 14.29 -8.25 1.75
C CYS A 295 12.83 -8.70 1.91
N ALA A 296 11.99 -7.90 2.55
CA ALA A 296 10.59 -8.24 2.77
C ALA A 296 9.79 -8.26 1.45
N ALA A 297 10.03 -7.31 0.56
CA ALA A 297 9.43 -7.29 -0.78
C ALA A 297 9.88 -8.50 -1.60
N LEU A 298 11.17 -8.85 -1.56
CA LEU A 298 11.72 -10.03 -2.25
C LEU A 298 11.07 -11.33 -1.77
N VAL A 299 10.87 -11.50 -0.46
CA VAL A 299 10.16 -12.67 0.10
C VAL A 299 8.75 -12.78 -0.45
N ASN A 300 8.04 -11.66 -0.55
CA ASN A 300 6.70 -11.64 -1.14
C ASN A 300 6.74 -12.02 -2.63
N ASP A 301 7.73 -11.54 -3.39
CA ASP A 301 7.94 -11.89 -4.80
C ASP A 301 8.23 -13.39 -4.97
N LEU A 302 9.19 -13.93 -4.23
CA LEU A 302 9.59 -15.34 -4.29
C LEU A 302 8.44 -16.28 -3.92
N THR A 303 7.51 -15.82 -3.08
CA THR A 303 6.32 -16.59 -2.68
C THR A 303 5.11 -16.39 -3.61
N GLY A 304 5.29 -15.71 -4.75
CA GLY A 304 4.23 -15.43 -5.72
C GLY A 304 3.15 -14.50 -5.17
N GLY A 305 3.51 -13.57 -4.27
CA GLY A 305 2.57 -12.61 -3.69
C GLY A 305 2.24 -11.49 -4.66
N ARG A 306 0.99 -11.04 -4.61
CA ARG A 306 0.54 -9.81 -5.29
C ARG A 306 0.47 -8.66 -4.31
N PRO A 307 0.67 -7.39 -4.76
CA PRO A 307 0.41 -6.22 -3.95
C PRO A 307 -1.03 -6.23 -3.44
N ILE A 308 -1.24 -5.87 -2.18
CA ILE A 308 -2.60 -5.94 -1.59
C ILE A 308 -3.57 -5.01 -2.30
N TYR A 309 -3.12 -3.82 -2.73
CA TYR A 309 -3.99 -2.87 -3.42
C TYR A 309 -4.41 -3.36 -4.81
N ASP A 310 -3.55 -4.08 -5.53
CA ASP A 310 -3.91 -4.70 -6.81
C ASP A 310 -4.99 -5.78 -6.63
N GLU A 311 -4.84 -6.63 -5.60
CA GLU A 311 -5.85 -7.64 -5.28
C GLU A 311 -7.20 -7.02 -4.88
N LEU A 312 -7.17 -5.94 -4.10
CA LEU A 312 -8.38 -5.21 -3.69
C LEU A 312 -9.05 -4.51 -4.88
N TYR A 313 -8.26 -3.90 -5.76
CA TYR A 313 -8.74 -3.23 -6.96
C TYR A 313 -9.38 -4.22 -7.95
N GLU A 314 -8.74 -5.37 -8.23
CA GLU A 314 -9.31 -6.41 -9.08
C GLU A 314 -10.64 -6.95 -8.53
N ARG A 315 -10.76 -7.10 -7.20
CA ARG A 315 -11.99 -7.54 -6.54
C ARG A 315 -13.11 -6.51 -6.63
N SER A 316 -12.80 -5.23 -6.47
CA SER A 316 -13.78 -4.15 -6.59
C SER A 316 -14.32 -4.03 -8.02
N ARG A 317 -13.45 -4.21 -9.02
CA ARG A 317 -13.84 -4.27 -10.44
C ARG A 317 -14.69 -5.50 -10.76
N GLY A 318 -14.33 -6.66 -10.24
CA GLY A 318 -15.07 -7.90 -10.46
C GLY A 318 -16.52 -7.88 -9.95
N GLN A 319 -16.81 -7.04 -8.97
CA GLN A 319 -18.17 -6.84 -8.46
C GLN A 319 -18.98 -5.84 -9.27
N GLY A 320 -18.32 -4.83 -9.88
CA GLY A 320 -18.98 -3.79 -10.69
C GLY A 320 -19.09 -4.13 -12.19
N ALA A 321 -18.15 -4.92 -12.71
CA ALA A 321 -17.99 -5.13 -14.15
C ALA A 321 -18.86 -6.27 -14.74
N ARG A 322 -19.52 -7.08 -13.93
CA ARG A 322 -20.39 -8.20 -14.40
C ARG A 322 -21.67 -7.76 -15.12
N GLY A 323 -21.69 -6.61 -15.73
CA GLY A 323 -22.86 -6.12 -16.49
C GLY A 323 -22.64 -4.86 -17.28
N SER A 324 -21.48 -4.24 -17.20
CA SER A 324 -21.21 -2.99 -17.93
C SER A 324 -20.73 -3.29 -19.34
N ARG A 325 -21.60 -3.10 -20.35
CA ARG A 325 -21.23 -3.00 -21.78
C ARG A 325 -20.61 -1.64 -22.12
N ARG A 326 -20.07 -0.93 -21.13
CA ARG A 326 -19.44 0.37 -21.35
C ARG A 326 -18.10 0.16 -22.04
N ARG A 327 -17.93 0.75 -23.21
CA ARG A 327 -16.65 0.79 -23.92
C ARG A 327 -15.72 1.78 -23.22
N VAL A 328 -14.52 1.34 -22.92
CA VAL A 328 -13.47 2.14 -22.30
C VAL A 328 -12.22 2.09 -23.15
N MET A 329 -11.48 3.19 -23.20
CA MET A 329 -10.16 3.21 -23.80
C MET A 329 -9.14 2.86 -22.74
N ALA A 330 -8.43 1.76 -22.95
CA ALA A 330 -7.38 1.29 -22.07
C ALA A 330 -6.01 1.66 -22.65
N GLU A 331 -5.11 2.05 -21.75
CA GLU A 331 -3.69 2.21 -22.07
C GLU A 331 -2.95 1.00 -21.47
N LEU A 332 -2.36 0.19 -22.34
CA LEU A 332 -1.64 -1.01 -21.95
C LEU A 332 -0.16 -0.85 -22.32
N CYS A 333 0.74 -1.04 -21.37
CA CYS A 333 2.17 -1.12 -21.64
C CYS A 333 2.57 -2.58 -21.78
N VAL A 334 3.21 -2.92 -22.89
CA VAL A 334 3.73 -4.27 -23.14
C VAL A 334 4.98 -4.46 -22.28
N ALA A 335 4.89 -5.29 -21.25
CA ALA A 335 6.02 -5.60 -20.41
C ALA A 335 6.98 -6.59 -21.11
N ALA A 336 8.25 -6.51 -20.78
CA ALA A 336 9.26 -7.46 -21.26
C ALA A 336 8.91 -8.88 -20.77
N GLY A 337 8.94 -9.87 -21.68
CA GLY A 337 8.56 -11.25 -21.40
C GLY A 337 7.04 -11.49 -21.29
N SER A 338 6.20 -10.48 -21.55
CA SER A 338 4.74 -10.64 -21.51
C SER A 338 4.21 -11.51 -22.65
N ALA A 339 2.98 -12.01 -22.46
CA ALA A 339 2.30 -12.81 -23.49
C ALA A 339 2.06 -12.04 -24.82
N MET A 340 2.15 -10.71 -24.79
CA MET A 340 1.98 -9.85 -25.96
C MET A 340 3.29 -9.55 -26.71
N GLU A 341 4.44 -9.65 -26.03
CA GLU A 341 5.73 -9.37 -26.66
C GLU A 341 6.03 -10.36 -27.80
N GLY A 342 6.49 -9.83 -28.95
CA GLY A 342 6.85 -10.62 -30.12
C GLY A 342 5.65 -11.16 -30.93
N ARG A 343 4.41 -10.85 -30.53
CA ARG A 343 3.22 -11.21 -31.30
C ARG A 343 2.73 -10.07 -32.18
N CYS A 344 2.12 -10.43 -33.30
CA CYS A 344 1.42 -9.47 -34.14
C CYS A 344 0.12 -9.01 -33.50
N VAL A 345 -0.30 -7.78 -33.77
CA VAL A 345 -1.58 -7.24 -33.26
C VAL A 345 -2.75 -8.15 -33.57
N SER A 346 -2.79 -8.76 -34.79
CA SER A 346 -3.84 -9.70 -35.17
C SER A 346 -3.81 -11.06 -34.48
N ALA A 347 -2.69 -11.42 -33.85
CA ALA A 347 -2.51 -12.71 -33.17
C ALA A 347 -2.90 -12.67 -31.69
N ILE A 348 -3.32 -11.51 -31.19
CA ILE A 348 -3.72 -11.30 -29.80
C ILE A 348 -5.25 -11.25 -29.75
N ASP A 349 -5.81 -11.97 -28.78
CA ASP A 349 -7.23 -11.90 -28.49
C ASP A 349 -7.54 -10.61 -27.72
N TRP A 350 -8.14 -9.66 -28.41
CA TRP A 350 -8.54 -8.36 -27.85
C TRP A 350 -9.93 -8.38 -27.21
N GLY A 351 -10.55 -9.56 -27.12
CA GLY A 351 -11.94 -9.73 -26.70
C GLY A 351 -12.94 -9.47 -27.82
N ALA A 352 -14.22 -9.76 -27.56
CA ALA A 352 -15.27 -9.72 -28.59
C ALA A 352 -15.45 -8.35 -29.29
N HIS A 353 -15.07 -7.27 -28.60
CA HIS A 353 -15.23 -5.89 -29.10
C HIS A 353 -13.95 -5.04 -28.90
N GLY A 354 -12.82 -5.68 -28.69
CA GLY A 354 -11.53 -5.01 -28.48
C GLY A 354 -10.90 -4.55 -29.80
N HIS A 355 -10.53 -3.28 -29.89
CA HIS A 355 -9.82 -2.71 -31.04
C HIS A 355 -8.62 -1.90 -30.58
N VAL A 356 -7.44 -2.20 -31.14
CA VAL A 356 -6.25 -1.37 -30.96
C VAL A 356 -6.39 -0.12 -31.81
N MET A 357 -6.44 1.04 -31.18
CA MET A 357 -6.64 2.33 -31.83
C MET A 357 -5.32 2.99 -32.21
N ASN A 358 -4.28 2.81 -31.39
CA ASN A 358 -2.96 3.37 -31.62
C ASN A 358 -1.89 2.55 -30.87
N VAL A 359 -0.67 2.55 -31.39
CA VAL A 359 0.51 1.96 -30.75
C VAL A 359 1.60 3.02 -30.70
N ARG A 360 2.10 3.34 -29.51
CA ARG A 360 3.21 4.28 -29.34
C ARG A 360 4.46 3.53 -28.90
N ARG A 361 5.50 3.62 -29.72
CA ARG A 361 6.83 3.05 -29.43
C ARG A 361 7.83 4.19 -29.17
N GLY A 362 8.14 4.40 -27.90
CA GLY A 362 8.91 5.58 -27.49
C GLY A 362 8.16 6.88 -27.82
N THR A 363 8.72 7.67 -28.74
CA THR A 363 8.12 8.94 -29.21
C THR A 363 7.36 8.80 -30.54
N VAL A 364 7.38 7.62 -31.17
CA VAL A 364 6.79 7.38 -32.48
C VAL A 364 5.42 6.74 -32.34
N GLU A 365 4.41 7.31 -33.01
CA GLU A 365 3.09 6.72 -33.15
C GLU A 365 3.05 5.80 -34.36
N LEU A 366 2.59 4.56 -34.15
CA LEU A 366 2.50 3.52 -35.16
C LEU A 366 1.02 3.20 -35.43
N LEU A 367 0.67 3.09 -36.70
CA LEU A 367 -0.67 2.59 -37.07
C LEU A 367 -0.79 1.12 -36.67
N PRO A 368 -1.86 0.72 -35.97
CA PRO A 368 -2.05 -0.64 -35.49
C PRO A 368 -2.49 -1.59 -36.59
N GLN A 369 -1.62 -1.81 -37.59
CA GLN A 369 -1.88 -2.82 -38.63
C GLN A 369 -1.79 -4.21 -37.99
N GLY A 370 -2.62 -5.15 -38.49
CA GLY A 370 -2.65 -6.52 -37.98
C GLY A 370 -1.30 -7.24 -37.99
N SER A 371 -0.42 -6.88 -38.93
CA SER A 371 0.94 -7.41 -39.03
C SER A 371 1.96 -6.71 -38.15
N LEU A 372 1.60 -5.65 -37.42
CA LEU A 372 2.51 -4.93 -36.52
C LEU A 372 2.92 -5.83 -35.36
N MET A 373 4.20 -6.12 -35.26
CA MET A 373 4.77 -6.90 -34.15
C MET A 373 4.98 -5.99 -32.95
N LEU A 374 4.42 -6.36 -31.82
CA LEU A 374 4.54 -5.66 -30.54
C LEU A 374 5.91 -5.94 -29.90
N LYS A 375 6.49 -4.91 -29.28
CA LYS A 375 7.77 -4.99 -28.57
C LYS A 375 7.58 -4.55 -27.12
N ALA A 376 8.44 -5.00 -26.24
CA ALA A 376 8.50 -4.50 -24.88
C ALA A 376 8.65 -2.97 -24.88
N GLY A 377 7.87 -2.31 -24.02
CA GLY A 377 7.79 -0.85 -23.92
C GLY A 377 6.82 -0.19 -24.88
N ASP A 378 6.14 -0.94 -25.77
CA ASP A 378 5.07 -0.39 -26.59
C ASP A 378 3.87 0.00 -25.72
N MET A 379 3.34 1.20 -25.92
CA MET A 379 2.12 1.67 -25.29
C MET A 379 0.96 1.50 -26.26
N LEU A 380 0.00 0.66 -25.89
CA LEU A 380 -1.17 0.34 -26.71
C LEU A 380 -2.38 1.13 -26.21
N TYR A 381 -3.09 1.76 -27.12
CA TYR A 381 -4.40 2.38 -26.87
C TYR A 381 -5.48 1.47 -27.41
N VAL A 382 -6.19 0.76 -26.52
CA VAL A 382 -7.16 -0.27 -26.88
C VAL A 382 -8.55 0.17 -26.45
N LEU A 383 -9.49 0.18 -27.39
CA LEU A 383 -10.91 0.32 -27.10
C LEU A 383 -11.46 -1.06 -26.79
N THR A 384 -11.98 -1.29 -25.59
CA THR A 384 -12.53 -2.59 -25.15
C THR A 384 -13.74 -2.41 -24.24
N GLU A 385 -14.44 -3.49 -23.93
CA GLU A 385 -15.46 -3.47 -22.89
C GLU A 385 -14.81 -3.48 -21.48
N GLU A 386 -15.40 -2.76 -20.54
CA GLU A 386 -14.89 -2.63 -19.17
C GLU A 386 -14.70 -4.00 -18.48
N GLY A 387 -15.51 -4.99 -18.84
CA GLY A 387 -15.41 -6.36 -18.32
C GLY A 387 -14.19 -7.14 -18.82
N GLU A 388 -13.66 -6.82 -20.00
CA GLU A 388 -12.54 -7.52 -20.65
C GLU A 388 -11.17 -6.88 -20.32
N LEU A 389 -11.20 -5.63 -19.84
CA LEU A 389 -9.98 -4.86 -19.57
C LEU A 389 -8.99 -5.56 -18.64
N GLY A 390 -9.47 -6.19 -17.56
CA GLY A 390 -8.60 -6.91 -16.62
C GLY A 390 -7.88 -8.13 -17.23
N ALA A 391 -8.45 -8.77 -18.24
CA ALA A 391 -7.80 -9.86 -18.96
C ALA A 391 -6.67 -9.33 -19.87
N LEU A 392 -6.92 -8.22 -20.58
CA LEU A 392 -5.95 -7.56 -21.43
C LEU A 392 -4.78 -6.98 -20.64
N GLU A 393 -5.04 -6.36 -19.49
CA GLU A 393 -4.00 -5.85 -18.60
C GLU A 393 -3.08 -6.97 -18.09
N ARG A 394 -3.64 -8.13 -17.75
CA ARG A 394 -2.83 -9.30 -17.35
C ARG A 394 -1.97 -9.79 -18.51
N ALA A 395 -2.55 -9.97 -19.70
CA ALA A 395 -1.81 -10.41 -20.88
C ALA A 395 -0.67 -9.46 -21.26
N ALA A 396 -0.83 -8.16 -21.01
CA ALA A 396 0.20 -7.16 -21.26
C ALA A 396 1.33 -7.15 -20.22
N ARG A 397 1.06 -7.59 -18.99
CA ARG A 397 2.00 -7.50 -17.86
C ARG A 397 2.62 -8.84 -17.45
N GLU A 398 1.86 -9.94 -17.52
CA GLU A 398 2.31 -11.24 -17.03
C GLU A 398 3.18 -11.93 -18.10
N ALA A 399 4.29 -12.51 -17.64
CA ALA A 399 5.10 -13.39 -18.48
C ALA A 399 4.22 -14.55 -18.98
N SER A 400 4.39 -14.91 -20.25
CA SER A 400 3.71 -16.08 -20.83
C SER A 400 4.00 -17.29 -19.97
N GLY A 401 3.02 -17.74 -19.20
CA GLY A 401 3.15 -18.87 -18.31
C GLY A 401 3.59 -20.11 -19.09
N GLY A 402 4.72 -20.66 -18.65
CA GLY A 402 5.15 -22.03 -18.93
C GLY A 402 5.28 -22.42 -20.40
N PHE A 403 6.51 -22.49 -20.88
CA PHE A 403 6.88 -23.40 -21.94
C PHE A 403 6.31 -24.80 -21.61
N SER A 404 5.18 -25.16 -22.17
CA SER A 404 4.86 -26.56 -22.42
C SER A 404 5.82 -27.01 -23.52
N ARG A 405 6.88 -27.68 -23.13
CA ARG A 405 7.64 -28.55 -24.06
C ARG A 405 6.78 -29.78 -24.25
N ASP A 406 6.24 -29.94 -25.43
CA ASP A 406 6.01 -31.24 -26.08
C ASP A 406 6.76 -31.22 -27.42
#